data_3b84dbea6b61277bef489d4a099d6b7d
#
_entry.id   3b84dbea6b61277bef489d4a099d6b7d
#
_cell.length_a   1.000
_cell.length_b   1.000
_cell.length_c   1.000
_cell.angle_alpha   90.00
_cell.angle_beta   90.00
_cell.angle_gamma   90.00
#
_symmetry.space_group_name_H-M   'P 1'
#
loop_
_entity.id
_entity.type
_entity.pdbx_description
1 polymer ?
#
loop_
_entity_poly.entity_id
_entity_poly.type
_entity_poly.pdbx_seq_one_letter_code
_entity_poly.pdbx_strand_id
1 'polypeptide(L)'
;NYSDTWGKRNQVTFQGSYFFNNTNTENRSTVEKWYEAPMIPDTLSTNGYSDTKGYNHRFNARLEWKISENQNLMIRPRFSYQSNDPWRRTTGWQYGAPADGGSGYSRTDNFSDALRHGYNVGTSAVYRAKLGKNGRTITLDGSFSYSDNTNNSNSWSNILATQPDRPAVDPVTGVWDPANYTELRYLRNLAPSSSYSLRGSFTYTEPVAKYAQVSFQYRASYNSQERDKRSYITGDDFSTAGLTPDRSLSNSYESGYLTQSVGPGFRFSKERNTFIANVYYQRSALDGQIVRDDAEKIKHAYNNVTYFMMGQLNINRENSLRLFVSSYTDSPSITDLQSVYDVSDAQNISHGNPNLKPTYSHLSLIHI
;
A
#
# COMPACT_ATOMS: atom_id res chain seq x y z
N ASN A 1 -12.52 20.47 16.83
CA ASN A 1 -11.19 21.11 16.71
C ASN A 1 -10.94 21.99 17.92
N TYR A 2 -9.76 21.96 18.44
CA TYR A 2 -9.28 22.81 19.53
C TYR A 2 -7.98 23.45 19.12
N SER A 3 -7.77 24.73 19.48
CA SER A 3 -6.49 25.43 19.26
C SER A 3 -6.27 26.41 20.40
N ASP A 4 -5.10 26.38 20.99
CA ASP A 4 -4.70 27.30 22.04
C ASP A 4 -3.20 27.60 21.99
N THR A 5 -2.81 28.70 22.63
CA THR A 5 -1.43 29.18 22.60
C THR A 5 -1.03 29.68 23.98
N TRP A 6 0.11 29.17 24.49
CA TRP A 6 0.59 29.43 25.84
C TRP A 6 2.02 30.00 25.87
N GLY A 7 2.38 30.58 27.00
CA GLY A 7 3.70 31.12 27.26
C GLY A 7 3.79 32.65 27.11
N LYS A 8 4.79 33.26 27.71
CA LYS A 8 4.97 34.73 27.79
C LYS A 8 5.04 35.45 26.44
N ARG A 9 5.30 34.73 25.32
CA ARG A 9 5.40 35.25 23.94
C ARG A 9 4.72 34.32 22.96
N ASN A 10 3.65 33.64 23.37
CA ASN A 10 2.98 32.64 22.53
C ASN A 10 3.96 31.57 22.03
N GLN A 11 4.76 31.03 22.95
CA GLN A 11 5.86 30.12 22.60
C GLN A 11 5.39 28.72 22.26
N VAL A 12 4.25 28.30 22.81
CA VAL A 12 3.71 26.96 22.61
C VAL A 12 2.33 27.08 21.98
N THR A 13 2.16 26.50 20.84
CA THR A 13 0.84 26.40 20.16
C THR A 13 0.44 24.93 20.10
N PHE A 14 -0.73 24.63 20.58
CA PHE A 14 -1.35 23.32 20.46
C PHE A 14 -2.60 23.41 19.59
N GLN A 15 -2.75 22.43 18.70
CA GLN A 15 -3.94 22.24 17.89
C GLN A 15 -4.32 20.76 17.98
N GLY A 16 -5.60 20.49 18.17
CA GLY A 16 -6.13 19.13 18.23
C GLY A 16 -7.40 19.00 17.41
N SER A 17 -7.58 17.88 16.78
CA SER A 17 -8.81 17.54 16.05
C SER A 17 -9.19 16.10 16.29
N TYR A 18 -10.46 15.86 16.44
CA TYR A 18 -11.06 14.54 16.45
C TYR A 18 -12.13 14.47 15.39
N PHE A 19 -12.14 13.38 14.66
CA PHE A 19 -13.09 13.12 13.61
C PHE A 19 -13.65 11.70 13.79
N PHE A 20 -14.97 11.60 13.73
CA PHE A 20 -15.68 10.33 13.68
C PHE A 20 -16.50 10.28 12.40
N ASN A 21 -16.46 9.16 11.72
CA ASN A 21 -17.26 8.89 10.55
C ASN A 21 -17.86 7.49 10.63
N ASN A 22 -19.14 7.40 10.33
CA ASN A 22 -19.85 6.14 10.13
C ASN A 22 -20.33 6.09 8.68
N THR A 23 -20.07 4.99 8.00
CA THR A 23 -20.43 4.79 6.60
C THR A 23 -21.25 3.53 6.43
N ASN A 24 -22.22 3.61 5.55
CA ASN A 24 -22.90 2.45 4.98
C ASN A 24 -22.89 2.62 3.47
N THR A 25 -22.24 1.71 2.76
CA THR A 25 -22.04 1.81 1.32
C THR A 25 -22.55 0.55 0.65
N GLU A 26 -23.54 0.72 -0.20
CA GLU A 26 -24.01 -0.32 -1.12
C GLU A 26 -23.39 -0.08 -2.51
N ASN A 27 -22.91 -1.14 -3.12
CA ASN A 27 -22.40 -1.09 -4.48
C ASN A 27 -22.97 -2.24 -5.31
N ARG A 28 -23.38 -1.91 -6.53
CA ARG A 28 -23.80 -2.87 -7.55
C ARG A 28 -22.91 -2.68 -8.76
N SER A 29 -22.39 -3.78 -9.28
CA SER A 29 -21.51 -3.78 -10.45
C SER A 29 -21.92 -4.84 -11.44
N THR A 30 -21.86 -4.51 -12.72
CA THR A 30 -21.94 -5.48 -13.82
C THR A 30 -20.68 -5.31 -14.64
N VAL A 31 -20.00 -6.42 -14.90
CA VAL A 31 -18.79 -6.46 -15.71
C VAL A 31 -19.02 -7.47 -16.82
N GLU A 32 -18.80 -7.04 -18.05
CA GLU A 32 -18.81 -7.89 -19.23
C GLU A 32 -17.43 -7.83 -19.87
N LYS A 33 -16.86 -9.00 -20.15
CA LYS A 33 -15.56 -9.14 -20.81
C LYS A 33 -15.73 -10.04 -22.02
N TRP A 34 -15.17 -9.60 -23.12
CA TRP A 34 -15.06 -10.38 -24.35
C TRP A 34 -13.58 -10.70 -24.56
N TYR A 35 -13.30 -11.97 -24.82
CA TYR A 35 -11.96 -12.44 -25.11
C TYR A 35 -11.82 -12.67 -26.60
N GLU A 36 -10.76 -12.15 -27.21
CA GLU A 36 -10.46 -12.45 -28.61
C GLU A 36 -10.00 -13.90 -28.75
N ALA A 37 -10.46 -14.55 -29.82
CA ALA A 37 -10.08 -15.93 -30.13
C ALA A 37 -8.54 -16.11 -30.17
N PRO A 38 -7.98 -17.25 -29.75
CA PRO A 38 -8.63 -18.56 -29.58
C PRO A 38 -9.02 -18.91 -28.15
N MET A 39 -9.16 -17.95 -27.25
CA MET A 39 -9.54 -18.23 -25.86
C MET A 39 -11.00 -18.68 -25.78
N ILE A 40 -11.20 -19.78 -25.08
CA ILE A 40 -12.51 -20.29 -24.71
C ILE A 40 -12.59 -20.34 -23.19
N PRO A 41 -13.64 -19.78 -22.63
CA PRO A 41 -14.80 -19.10 -23.21
C PRO A 41 -14.48 -17.68 -23.65
N ASP A 42 -15.25 -17.20 -24.63
CA ASP A 42 -15.04 -15.87 -25.25
C ASP A 42 -15.76 -14.73 -24.53
N THR A 43 -16.70 -15.03 -23.65
CA THR A 43 -17.47 -14.02 -22.92
C THR A 43 -17.59 -14.38 -21.42
N LEU A 44 -17.35 -13.38 -20.57
CA LEU A 44 -17.60 -13.45 -19.13
C LEU A 44 -18.51 -12.28 -18.73
N SER A 45 -19.67 -12.60 -18.15
CA SER A 45 -20.58 -11.63 -17.54
C SER A 45 -20.61 -11.84 -16.04
N THR A 46 -20.38 -10.80 -15.26
CA THR A 46 -20.35 -10.87 -13.80
C THR A 46 -21.22 -9.77 -13.19
N ASN A 47 -22.13 -10.16 -12.30
CA ASN A 47 -22.93 -9.26 -11.50
C ASN A 47 -22.47 -9.33 -10.04
N GLY A 48 -22.13 -8.17 -9.46
CA GLY A 48 -21.69 -8.06 -8.08
C GLY A 48 -22.61 -7.15 -7.28
N TYR A 49 -22.89 -7.57 -6.04
CA TYR A 49 -23.50 -6.74 -5.02
C TYR A 49 -22.64 -6.78 -3.79
N SER A 50 -22.39 -5.62 -3.18
CA SER A 50 -21.69 -5.53 -1.90
C SER A 50 -22.30 -4.47 -1.01
N ASP A 51 -22.32 -4.76 0.29
CA ASP A 51 -22.69 -3.83 1.37
C ASP A 51 -21.52 -3.76 2.35
N THR A 52 -21.15 -2.55 2.74
CA THR A 52 -20.04 -2.32 3.67
C THR A 52 -20.49 -1.32 4.72
N LYS A 53 -20.52 -1.77 5.96
CA LYS A 53 -20.72 -0.93 7.13
C LYS A 53 -19.40 -0.68 7.81
N GLY A 54 -19.15 0.56 8.21
CA GLY A 54 -17.88 0.87 8.84
C GLY A 54 -17.90 2.14 9.64
N TYR A 55 -16.97 2.24 10.57
CA TYR A 55 -16.73 3.45 11.33
C TYR A 55 -15.24 3.71 11.47
N ASN A 56 -14.92 4.98 11.60
CA ASN A 56 -13.56 5.45 11.65
C ASN A 56 -13.45 6.57 12.70
N HIS A 57 -12.48 6.41 13.59
CA HIS A 57 -12.08 7.40 14.57
C HIS A 57 -10.71 7.93 14.19
N ARG A 58 -10.54 9.24 14.12
CA ARG A 58 -9.25 9.87 13.84
C ARG A 58 -9.00 10.98 14.85
N PHE A 59 -7.86 10.90 15.47
CA PHE A 59 -7.32 11.94 16.32
C PHE A 59 -6.01 12.45 15.74
N ASN A 60 -5.89 13.77 15.59
CA ASN A 60 -4.65 14.42 15.19
C ASN A 60 -4.37 15.57 16.13
N ALA A 61 -3.12 15.72 16.48
CA ALA A 61 -2.67 16.89 17.22
C ALA A 61 -1.38 17.48 16.61
N ARG A 62 -1.15 18.72 16.87
CA ARG A 62 0.07 19.45 16.53
C ARG A 62 0.47 20.29 17.73
N LEU A 63 1.67 20.06 18.19
CA LEU A 63 2.35 20.88 19.17
C LEU A 63 3.49 21.61 18.46
N GLU A 64 3.50 22.92 18.51
CA GLU A 64 4.58 23.75 18.01
C GLU A 64 5.18 24.54 19.18
N TRP A 65 6.47 24.35 19.42
CA TRP A 65 7.19 25.00 20.48
C TRP A 65 8.34 25.84 19.94
N LYS A 66 8.21 27.16 20.04
CA LYS A 66 9.28 28.12 19.78
C LYS A 66 10.18 28.20 21.03
N ILE A 67 11.19 27.31 21.07
CA ILE A 67 12.11 27.20 22.21
C ILE A 67 12.88 28.51 22.37
N SER A 68 13.30 29.11 21.26
CA SER A 68 13.90 30.43 21.16
C SER A 68 13.60 31.08 19.80
N GLU A 69 14.14 32.29 19.56
CA GLU A 69 14.05 32.95 18.25
C GLU A 69 14.72 32.14 17.13
N ASN A 70 15.66 31.28 17.48
CA ASN A 70 16.47 30.48 16.59
C ASN A 70 16.11 28.99 16.59
N GLN A 71 15.21 28.54 17.47
CA GLN A 71 14.92 27.12 17.64
C GLN A 71 13.41 26.89 17.69
N ASN A 72 12.97 25.94 16.91
CA ASN A 72 11.58 25.51 16.83
C ASN A 72 11.50 23.99 16.85
N LEU A 73 10.58 23.45 17.66
CA LEU A 73 10.23 22.03 17.69
C LEU A 73 8.75 21.90 17.36
N MET A 74 8.43 21.03 16.44
CA MET A 74 7.07 20.69 16.08
C MET A 74 6.86 19.19 16.21
N ILE A 75 5.80 18.77 16.91
CA ILE A 75 5.42 17.36 17.09
C ILE A 75 3.98 17.19 16.63
N ARG A 76 3.73 16.12 15.87
CA ARG A 76 2.41 15.81 15.30
C ARG A 76 2.03 14.37 15.58
N PRO A 77 1.44 14.06 16.75
CA PRO A 77 0.87 12.75 17.01
C PRO A 77 -0.44 12.57 16.25
N ARG A 78 -0.68 11.36 15.81
CA ARG A 78 -1.90 10.92 15.15
C ARG A 78 -2.29 9.54 15.63
N PHE A 79 -3.58 9.32 15.70
CA PHE A 79 -4.17 8.02 15.99
C PHE A 79 -5.38 7.83 15.09
N SER A 80 -5.54 6.65 14.55
CA SER A 80 -6.78 6.26 13.90
C SER A 80 -7.15 4.83 14.25
N TYR A 81 -8.44 4.58 14.37
CA TYR A 81 -9.04 3.27 14.48
C TYR A 81 -10.13 3.15 13.43
N GLN A 82 -10.14 2.05 12.72
CA GLN A 82 -11.14 1.75 11.69
C GLN A 82 -11.68 0.34 11.87
N SER A 83 -12.99 0.19 11.70
CA SER A 83 -13.64 -1.10 11.59
C SER A 83 -14.56 -1.08 10.38
N ASN A 84 -14.52 -2.15 9.60
CA ASN A 84 -15.38 -2.36 8.43
C ASN A 84 -15.91 -3.79 8.46
N ASP A 85 -17.17 -3.92 8.11
CA ASP A 85 -17.91 -5.16 8.02
C ASP A 85 -18.49 -5.29 6.60
N PRO A 86 -17.65 -5.62 5.61
CA PRO A 86 -18.09 -5.80 4.23
C PRO A 86 -18.64 -7.20 4.01
N TRP A 87 -19.73 -7.29 3.25
CA TRP A 87 -20.10 -8.52 2.60
C TRP A 87 -20.30 -8.31 1.10
N ARG A 88 -20.07 -9.35 0.32
CA ARG A 88 -20.15 -9.30 -1.14
C ARG A 88 -20.68 -10.62 -1.68
N ARG A 89 -21.57 -10.55 -2.66
CA ARG A 89 -21.96 -11.68 -3.49
C ARG A 89 -21.70 -11.35 -4.96
N THR A 90 -21.14 -12.29 -5.68
CA THR A 90 -20.84 -12.14 -7.10
C THR A 90 -21.33 -13.38 -7.83
N THR A 91 -22.17 -13.18 -8.84
CA THR A 91 -22.60 -14.24 -9.75
C THR A 91 -22.00 -13.99 -11.11
N GLY A 92 -21.38 -15.00 -11.68
CA GLY A 92 -20.71 -14.92 -12.97
C GLY A 92 -21.22 -16.00 -13.93
N TRP A 93 -21.23 -15.66 -15.21
CA TRP A 93 -21.50 -16.55 -16.32
C TRP A 93 -20.35 -16.43 -17.30
N GLN A 94 -19.81 -17.56 -17.68
CA GLN A 94 -18.75 -17.65 -18.66
C GLN A 94 -19.23 -18.61 -19.77
N TYR A 95 -19.29 -18.14 -20.99
CA TYR A 95 -19.77 -18.88 -22.11
C TYR A 95 -18.94 -18.61 -23.37
N GLY A 96 -18.87 -19.60 -24.22
CA GLY A 96 -18.17 -19.57 -25.50
C GLY A 96 -18.31 -20.88 -26.21
N ALA A 97 -18.02 -20.88 -27.49
CA ALA A 97 -18.02 -22.09 -28.29
C ALA A 97 -16.65 -22.77 -28.22
N PRO A 98 -16.52 -23.99 -27.71
CA PRO A 98 -15.30 -24.75 -27.82
C PRO A 98 -14.88 -24.95 -29.27
N ALA A 99 -13.58 -25.08 -29.54
CA ALA A 99 -13.05 -25.28 -30.89
C ALA A 99 -13.58 -26.55 -31.58
N ASP A 100 -14.15 -27.48 -30.82
CA ASP A 100 -14.73 -28.75 -31.25
C ASP A 100 -16.26 -28.69 -31.46
N GLY A 101 -16.87 -27.50 -31.39
CA GLY A 101 -18.29 -27.26 -31.71
C GLY A 101 -19.29 -27.53 -30.58
N GLY A 102 -18.83 -27.83 -29.38
CA GLY A 102 -19.65 -27.88 -28.16
C GLY A 102 -19.94 -26.50 -27.59
N SER A 103 -21.01 -26.31 -26.84
CA SER A 103 -21.22 -25.12 -26.02
C SER A 103 -20.70 -25.35 -24.61
N GLY A 104 -19.55 -24.76 -24.29
CA GLY A 104 -19.01 -24.76 -22.93
C GLY A 104 -19.47 -23.52 -22.17
N TYR A 105 -20.05 -23.69 -21.00
CA TYR A 105 -20.31 -22.57 -20.11
C TYR A 105 -20.09 -22.96 -18.66
N SER A 106 -19.72 -21.98 -17.85
CA SER A 106 -19.66 -22.14 -16.40
C SER A 106 -20.45 -21.03 -15.71
N ARG A 107 -20.98 -21.36 -14.58
CA ARG A 107 -21.58 -20.39 -13.65
C ARG A 107 -20.78 -20.38 -12.37
N THR A 108 -20.54 -19.20 -11.87
CA THR A 108 -19.94 -19.01 -10.55
C THR A 108 -20.91 -18.26 -9.64
N ASP A 109 -20.99 -18.67 -8.39
CA ASP A 109 -21.67 -17.93 -7.34
C ASP A 109 -20.71 -17.87 -6.16
N ASN A 110 -20.25 -16.69 -5.84
CA ASN A 110 -19.26 -16.45 -4.82
C ASN A 110 -19.84 -15.50 -3.77
N PHE A 111 -19.60 -15.84 -2.52
CA PHE A 111 -19.95 -15.00 -1.39
C PHE A 111 -18.72 -14.78 -0.51
N SER A 112 -18.61 -13.61 0.06
CA SER A 112 -17.64 -13.34 1.11
C SER A 112 -18.19 -12.32 2.10
N ASP A 113 -17.96 -12.55 3.36
CA ASP A 113 -18.10 -11.59 4.44
C ASP A 113 -16.77 -11.44 5.18
N ALA A 114 -16.51 -10.29 5.73
CA ALA A 114 -15.29 -10.05 6.48
C ALA A 114 -15.53 -9.11 7.66
N LEU A 115 -14.78 -9.32 8.72
CA LEU A 115 -14.61 -8.35 9.80
C LEU A 115 -13.18 -7.82 9.74
N ARG A 116 -13.06 -6.54 9.41
CA ARG A 116 -11.79 -5.84 9.31
C ARG A 116 -11.73 -4.77 10.37
N HIS A 117 -10.72 -4.82 11.20
CA HIS A 117 -10.46 -3.74 12.16
C HIS A 117 -8.97 -3.52 12.31
N GLY A 118 -8.62 -2.30 12.61
CA GLY A 118 -7.22 -1.96 12.81
C GLY A 118 -7.04 -0.58 13.38
N TYR A 119 -5.86 -0.35 13.92
CA TYR A 119 -5.46 0.95 14.41
C TYR A 119 -4.09 1.35 13.86
N ASN A 120 -3.91 2.65 13.75
CA ASN A 120 -2.65 3.25 13.39
C ASN A 120 -2.29 4.33 14.40
N VAL A 121 -1.10 4.21 14.96
CA VAL A 121 -0.48 5.19 15.84
C VAL A 121 0.74 5.75 15.15
N GLY A 122 0.87 7.06 15.13
CA GLY A 122 2.06 7.66 14.54
C GLY A 122 2.39 9.01 15.15
N THR A 123 3.62 9.39 15.00
CA THR A 123 4.08 10.74 15.35
C THR A 123 5.16 11.18 14.38
N SER A 124 5.24 12.48 14.15
CA SER A 124 6.40 13.11 13.51
C SER A 124 6.89 14.26 14.34
N ALA A 125 8.19 14.41 14.41
CA ALA A 125 8.85 15.50 15.10
C ALA A 125 9.82 16.20 14.15
N VAL A 126 9.81 17.53 14.13
CA VAL A 126 10.73 18.35 13.34
C VAL A 126 11.36 19.38 14.27
N TYR A 127 12.66 19.30 14.44
CA TYR A 127 13.43 20.31 15.12
C TYR A 127 14.25 21.12 14.12
N ARG A 128 14.18 22.44 14.23
CA ARG A 128 14.93 23.37 13.41
C ARG A 128 15.71 24.33 14.28
N ALA A 129 16.98 24.52 13.97
CA ALA A 129 17.85 25.48 14.63
C ALA A 129 18.60 26.33 13.61
N LYS A 130 18.62 27.65 13.85
CA LYS A 130 19.51 28.60 13.17
C LYS A 130 20.81 28.69 13.96
N LEU A 131 21.95 28.53 13.28
CA LEU A 131 23.28 28.54 13.87
C LEU A 131 23.99 29.84 13.52
N GLY A 132 24.06 30.75 14.48
CA GLY A 132 24.76 32.03 14.33
C GLY A 132 24.01 33.03 13.44
N LYS A 133 24.71 34.10 13.01
CA LYS A 133 24.12 35.24 12.28
C LYS A 133 24.04 35.02 10.76
N ASN A 134 24.70 34.01 10.23
CA ASN A 134 24.89 33.84 8.77
C ASN A 134 23.84 33.01 8.09
N GLY A 135 22.72 32.63 8.74
CA GLY A 135 21.65 31.85 8.14
C GLY A 135 21.95 30.36 7.99
N ARG A 136 22.95 29.83 8.67
CA ARG A 136 23.20 28.38 8.82
C ARG A 136 22.03 27.73 9.52
N THR A 137 21.64 26.56 9.08
CA THR A 137 20.54 25.83 9.74
C THR A 137 20.84 24.36 9.89
N ILE A 138 20.33 23.80 10.98
CA ILE A 138 20.18 22.36 11.17
C ILE A 138 18.70 22.04 11.21
N THR A 139 18.30 21.00 10.51
CA THR A 139 16.98 20.41 10.60
C THR A 139 17.12 18.94 10.92
N LEU A 140 16.46 18.51 12.00
CA LEU A 140 16.27 17.12 12.37
C LEU A 140 14.80 16.78 12.18
N ASP A 141 14.54 15.74 11.47
CA ASP A 141 13.20 15.22 11.24
C ASP A 141 13.16 13.78 11.68
N GLY A 142 12.14 13.40 12.42
CA GLY A 142 11.88 12.03 12.84
C GLY A 142 10.42 11.69 12.67
N SER A 143 10.12 10.46 12.28
CA SER A 143 8.75 9.96 12.30
C SER A 143 8.71 8.48 12.66
N PHE A 144 7.69 8.14 13.40
CA PHE A 144 7.34 6.78 13.77
C PHE A 144 5.89 6.52 13.39
N SER A 145 5.60 5.34 12.89
CA SER A 145 4.23 4.86 12.76
C SER A 145 4.18 3.36 13.04
N TYR A 146 3.14 2.94 13.72
CA TYR A 146 2.77 1.56 13.95
C TYR A 146 1.34 1.32 13.47
N SER A 147 1.13 0.22 12.80
CA SER A 147 -0.18 -0.19 12.31
C SER A 147 -0.40 -1.65 12.65
N ASP A 148 -1.57 -1.95 13.17
CA ASP A 148 -2.02 -3.31 13.43
C ASP A 148 -3.40 -3.47 12.79
N ASN A 149 -3.57 -4.52 11.99
CA ASN A 149 -4.79 -4.77 11.25
C ASN A 149 -5.13 -6.26 11.32
N THR A 150 -6.38 -6.53 11.52
CA THR A 150 -6.97 -7.87 11.45
C THR A 150 -8.00 -7.89 10.33
N ASN A 151 -7.89 -8.89 9.46
CA ASN A 151 -8.85 -9.14 8.39
C ASN A 151 -9.28 -10.61 8.46
N ASN A 152 -10.37 -10.87 9.14
CA ASN A 152 -10.96 -12.20 9.20
C ASN A 152 -12.11 -12.28 8.22
N SER A 153 -12.13 -13.30 7.37
CA SER A 153 -13.18 -13.46 6.37
C SER A 153 -13.64 -14.90 6.24
N ASN A 154 -14.91 -15.03 5.93
CA ASN A 154 -15.52 -16.24 5.42
C ASN A 154 -15.82 -16.07 3.95
N SER A 155 -15.65 -17.09 3.19
CA SER A 155 -16.08 -17.09 1.79
C SER A 155 -16.52 -18.47 1.36
N TRP A 156 -17.50 -18.52 0.49
CA TRP A 156 -17.77 -19.73 -0.26
C TRP A 156 -17.79 -19.41 -1.75
N SER A 157 -17.33 -20.37 -2.51
CA SER A 157 -17.32 -20.34 -3.96
C SER A 157 -17.99 -21.60 -4.48
N ASN A 158 -18.90 -21.40 -5.37
CA ASN A 158 -19.64 -22.46 -6.04
C ASN A 158 -19.44 -22.33 -7.54
N ILE A 159 -18.79 -23.32 -8.14
CA ILE A 159 -18.47 -23.34 -9.55
C ILE A 159 -19.23 -24.50 -10.19
N LEU A 160 -20.13 -24.16 -11.10
CA LEU A 160 -20.82 -25.09 -11.96
C LEU A 160 -20.19 -25.00 -13.34
N ALA A 161 -19.63 -26.09 -13.83
CA ALA A 161 -19.12 -26.19 -15.19
C ALA A 161 -19.90 -27.25 -15.98
N THR A 162 -20.09 -27.03 -17.27
CA THR A 162 -20.65 -28.06 -18.16
C THR A 162 -19.59 -29.11 -18.41
N GLN A 163 -19.97 -30.36 -18.22
CA GLN A 163 -19.26 -31.48 -18.84
C GLN A 163 -19.80 -31.71 -20.26
N PRO A 164 -18.94 -32.12 -21.21
CA PRO A 164 -19.35 -32.32 -22.60
C PRO A 164 -20.56 -33.27 -22.76
N ASP A 165 -20.72 -34.19 -21.81
CA ASP A 165 -21.73 -35.25 -21.88
C ASP A 165 -22.99 -34.98 -21.06
N ARG A 166 -23.06 -33.85 -20.33
CA ARG A 166 -24.24 -33.48 -19.52
C ARG A 166 -24.51 -31.98 -19.58
N PRO A 167 -25.70 -31.58 -20.04
CA PRO A 167 -26.09 -30.19 -20.00
C PRO A 167 -26.25 -29.76 -18.55
N ALA A 168 -25.60 -28.63 -18.16
CA ALA A 168 -25.68 -28.07 -16.81
C ALA A 168 -27.10 -27.54 -16.49
N VAL A 169 -27.91 -27.34 -17.50
CA VAL A 169 -29.31 -26.94 -17.40
C VAL A 169 -30.16 -28.06 -17.95
N ASP A 170 -31.14 -28.50 -17.18
CA ASP A 170 -32.17 -29.43 -17.67
C ASP A 170 -32.88 -28.77 -18.88
N PRO A 171 -32.79 -29.35 -20.06
CA PRO A 171 -33.36 -28.75 -21.26
C PRO A 171 -34.89 -28.64 -21.24
N VAL A 172 -35.55 -29.35 -20.34
CA VAL A 172 -37.02 -29.37 -20.23
C VAL A 172 -37.50 -28.35 -19.19
N THR A 173 -36.84 -28.29 -18.05
CA THR A 173 -37.27 -27.45 -16.92
C THR A 173 -36.54 -26.11 -16.86
N GLY A 174 -35.44 -25.94 -17.57
CA GLY A 174 -34.57 -24.77 -17.49
C GLY A 174 -33.86 -24.61 -16.13
N VAL A 175 -33.94 -25.61 -15.27
CA VAL A 175 -33.37 -25.59 -13.91
C VAL A 175 -31.96 -26.15 -13.97
N TRP A 176 -31.07 -25.54 -13.20
CA TRP A 176 -29.72 -26.05 -13.02
C TRP A 176 -29.74 -27.36 -12.22
N ASP A 177 -29.05 -28.36 -12.76
CA ASP A 177 -28.88 -29.63 -12.05
C ASP A 177 -27.78 -29.49 -10.99
N PRO A 178 -28.12 -29.62 -9.69
CA PRO A 178 -27.12 -29.53 -8.61
C PRO A 178 -26.04 -30.62 -8.72
N ALA A 179 -26.30 -31.74 -9.41
CA ALA A 179 -25.30 -32.79 -9.61
C ALA A 179 -24.14 -32.38 -10.55
N ASN A 180 -24.29 -31.27 -11.28
CA ASN A 180 -23.26 -30.71 -12.15
C ASN A 180 -22.34 -29.69 -11.46
N TYR A 181 -22.47 -29.47 -10.15
CA TYR A 181 -21.51 -28.66 -9.41
C TYR A 181 -20.14 -29.35 -9.42
N THR A 182 -19.15 -28.68 -9.97
CA THR A 182 -17.78 -29.20 -10.06
C THR A 182 -16.97 -28.91 -8.82
N GLU A 183 -17.26 -27.81 -8.14
CA GLU A 183 -16.55 -27.43 -6.92
C GLU A 183 -17.42 -26.54 -6.03
N LEU A 184 -17.57 -26.94 -4.78
CA LEU A 184 -18.10 -26.12 -3.70
C LEU A 184 -17.04 -26.02 -2.62
N ARG A 185 -16.58 -24.81 -2.36
CA ARG A 185 -15.49 -24.56 -1.40
C ARG A 185 -15.93 -23.53 -0.38
N TYR A 186 -15.75 -23.87 0.88
CA TYR A 186 -15.87 -22.95 2.01
C TYR A 186 -14.52 -22.64 2.59
N LEU A 187 -14.21 -21.38 2.79
CA LEU A 187 -12.93 -20.91 3.29
C LEU A 187 -13.13 -19.97 4.47
N ARG A 188 -12.37 -20.20 5.52
CA ARG A 188 -12.16 -19.26 6.62
C ARG A 188 -10.75 -18.73 6.56
N ASN A 189 -10.58 -17.41 6.43
CA ASN A 189 -9.29 -16.76 6.44
C ASN A 189 -9.12 -15.94 7.71
N LEU A 190 -8.00 -16.11 8.37
CA LEU A 190 -7.53 -15.31 9.49
C LEU A 190 -6.24 -14.62 9.02
N ALA A 191 -6.25 -13.29 8.96
CA ALA A 191 -5.12 -12.55 8.39
C ALA A 191 -4.75 -11.31 9.23
N PRO A 192 -4.19 -11.53 10.44
CA PRO A 192 -3.58 -10.44 11.20
C PRO A 192 -2.31 -9.95 10.47
N SER A 193 -2.06 -8.67 10.57
CA SER A 193 -0.85 -8.03 10.05
C SER A 193 -0.45 -6.86 10.92
N SER A 194 0.84 -6.73 11.19
CA SER A 194 1.41 -5.57 11.87
C SER A 194 2.53 -4.96 11.06
N SER A 195 2.72 -3.68 11.20
CA SER A 195 3.85 -2.99 10.59
C SER A 195 4.29 -1.80 11.41
N TYR A 196 5.58 -1.53 11.41
CA TYR A 196 6.09 -0.27 11.92
C TYR A 196 7.09 0.37 10.96
N SER A 197 7.09 1.69 10.96
CA SER A 197 8.01 2.49 10.16
C SER A 197 8.68 3.52 11.05
N LEU A 198 9.99 3.54 11.01
CA LEU A 198 10.83 4.53 11.65
C LEU A 198 11.61 5.28 10.57
N ARG A 199 11.54 6.60 10.58
CA ARG A 199 12.28 7.45 9.64
C ARG A 199 12.98 8.55 10.40
N GLY A 200 14.21 8.87 9.98
CA GLY A 200 14.96 9.99 10.49
C GLY A 200 15.69 10.70 9.36
N SER A 201 15.81 12.01 9.48
CA SER A 201 16.66 12.78 8.57
C SER A 201 17.40 13.88 9.33
N PHE A 202 18.62 14.13 8.88
CA PHE A 202 19.46 15.23 9.29
C PHE A 202 19.80 16.06 8.05
N THR A 203 19.60 17.38 8.15
CA THR A 203 19.97 18.30 7.10
C THR A 203 20.76 19.46 7.72
N TYR A 204 21.98 19.66 7.25
CA TYR A 204 22.79 20.86 7.51
C TYR A 204 22.77 21.74 6.28
N THR A 205 22.53 23.05 6.45
CA THR A 205 22.51 24.02 5.36
C THR A 205 23.49 25.14 5.66
N GLU A 206 24.38 25.43 4.70
CA GLU A 206 25.37 26.49 4.70
C GLU A 206 25.06 27.49 3.61
N PRO A 207 24.80 28.77 3.90
CA PRO A 207 24.75 29.81 2.89
C PRO A 207 26.17 30.12 2.39
N VAL A 208 26.40 29.91 1.09
CA VAL A 208 27.69 30.12 0.43
C VAL A 208 27.75 31.45 -0.32
N ALA A 209 26.58 32.02 -0.66
CA ALA A 209 26.47 33.34 -1.28
C ALA A 209 25.10 33.97 -0.93
N LYS A 210 24.90 35.25 -1.27
CA LYS A 210 23.67 36.01 -0.99
C LYS A 210 22.38 35.27 -1.44
N TYR A 211 22.45 34.48 -2.49
CA TYR A 211 21.31 33.79 -3.10
C TYR A 211 21.54 32.29 -3.24
N ALA A 212 22.65 31.76 -2.72
CA ALA A 212 23.03 30.37 -2.88
C ALA A 212 23.31 29.69 -1.54
N GLN A 213 22.86 28.46 -1.41
CA GLN A 213 23.03 27.60 -0.25
C GLN A 213 23.45 26.20 -0.70
N VAL A 214 24.33 25.58 0.07
CA VAL A 214 24.64 24.16 -0.05
C VAL A 214 24.09 23.44 1.17
N SER A 215 23.72 22.19 1.00
CA SER A 215 23.27 21.36 2.10
C SER A 215 23.95 20.00 2.06
N PHE A 216 24.07 19.40 3.23
CA PHE A 216 24.40 18.00 3.41
C PHE A 216 23.21 17.32 4.06
N GLN A 217 22.78 16.20 3.49
CA GLN A 217 21.61 15.49 3.96
C GLN A 217 21.93 14.02 4.20
N TYR A 218 21.49 13.51 5.33
CA TYR A 218 21.46 12.08 5.63
C TYR A 218 20.04 11.68 5.98
N ARG A 219 19.57 10.58 5.42
CA ARG A 219 18.25 10.02 5.68
C ARG A 219 18.37 8.54 5.96
N ALA A 220 17.63 8.08 6.95
CA ALA A 220 17.48 6.66 7.24
C ALA A 220 15.99 6.32 7.41
N SER A 221 15.57 5.22 6.88
CA SER A 221 14.24 4.67 7.12
C SER A 221 14.32 3.17 7.34
N TYR A 222 13.58 2.70 8.32
CA TYR A 222 13.39 1.28 8.57
C TYR A 222 11.88 0.98 8.58
N ASN A 223 11.47 0.04 7.75
CA ASN A 223 10.11 -0.45 7.70
C ASN A 223 10.14 -1.94 8.03
N SER A 224 9.28 -2.37 8.94
CA SER A 224 9.07 -3.78 9.23
C SER A 224 7.61 -4.12 9.01
N GLN A 225 7.36 -5.28 8.48
CA GLN A 225 6.03 -5.82 8.24
C GLN A 225 6.01 -7.29 8.62
N GLU A 226 4.99 -7.65 9.35
CA GLU A 226 4.63 -9.02 9.67
C GLU A 226 3.22 -9.30 9.15
N ARG A 227 3.03 -10.43 8.53
CA ARG A 227 1.74 -10.90 8.06
C ARG A 227 1.61 -12.39 8.30
N ASP A 228 0.48 -12.79 8.89
CA ASP A 228 0.16 -14.19 9.15
C ASP A 228 -1.22 -14.53 8.59
N LYS A 229 -1.28 -14.89 7.31
CA LYS A 229 -2.50 -15.37 6.67
C LYS A 229 -2.63 -16.87 6.85
N ARG A 230 -3.62 -17.30 7.59
CA ARG A 230 -4.02 -18.70 7.77
C ARG A 230 -5.37 -18.91 7.13
N SER A 231 -5.43 -19.82 6.16
CA SER A 231 -6.63 -20.17 5.42
C SER A 231 -7.02 -21.62 5.74
N TYR A 232 -8.28 -21.84 6.00
CA TYR A 232 -8.83 -23.13 6.35
C TYR A 232 -9.91 -23.50 5.35
N ILE A 233 -9.87 -24.71 4.83
CA ILE A 233 -10.99 -25.32 4.11
C ILE A 233 -11.94 -25.87 5.17
N THR A 234 -13.16 -25.34 5.20
CA THR A 234 -14.13 -25.59 6.27
C THR A 234 -15.41 -26.24 5.75
N GLY A 235 -16.33 -26.56 6.62
CA GLY A 235 -17.72 -26.77 6.28
C GLY A 235 -18.51 -25.46 6.13
N ASP A 236 -19.79 -25.57 5.96
CA ASP A 236 -20.75 -24.46 5.78
C ASP A 236 -20.90 -23.56 7.04
N ASP A 237 -20.50 -24.08 8.20
CA ASP A 237 -20.45 -23.34 9.48
C ASP A 237 -19.20 -22.47 9.66
N PHE A 238 -18.22 -22.56 8.72
CA PHE A 238 -16.92 -21.89 8.79
C PHE A 238 -16.13 -22.16 10.08
N SER A 239 -16.39 -23.28 10.76
CA SER A 239 -15.68 -23.67 11.97
C SER A 239 -14.25 -24.11 11.66
N THR A 240 -13.29 -23.62 12.43
CA THR A 240 -11.88 -24.06 12.35
C THR A 240 -11.49 -25.08 13.42
N ALA A 241 -12.44 -25.52 14.22
CA ALA A 241 -12.18 -26.46 15.32
C ALA A 241 -11.62 -27.79 14.79
N GLY A 242 -10.44 -28.18 15.28
CA GLY A 242 -9.75 -29.40 14.87
C GLY A 242 -9.13 -29.38 13.45
N LEU A 243 -9.21 -28.25 12.74
CA LEU A 243 -8.61 -28.10 11.42
C LEU A 243 -7.20 -27.52 11.49
N THR A 244 -6.34 -27.93 10.58
CA THR A 244 -5.05 -27.29 10.32
C THR A 244 -5.18 -26.33 9.13
N PRO A 245 -4.44 -25.20 9.12
CA PRO A 245 -4.44 -24.32 7.98
C PRO A 245 -3.96 -25.02 6.70
N ASP A 246 -4.63 -24.76 5.60
CA ASP A 246 -4.21 -25.23 4.28
C ASP A 246 -2.90 -24.53 3.89
N ARG A 247 -1.86 -25.32 3.59
CA ARG A 247 -0.51 -24.82 3.30
C ARG A 247 -0.46 -24.07 1.97
N SER A 248 -1.25 -24.44 0.99
CA SER A 248 -1.26 -23.82 -0.33
C SER A 248 -1.93 -22.45 -0.33
N LEU A 249 -2.88 -22.23 0.60
CA LEU A 249 -3.69 -21.02 0.71
C LEU A 249 -3.19 -20.08 1.83
N SER A 250 -2.29 -20.56 2.68
CA SER A 250 -1.76 -19.82 3.83
C SER A 250 -0.38 -19.25 3.52
N ASN A 251 -0.13 -18.02 4.00
CA ASN A 251 1.15 -17.35 3.79
C ASN A 251 1.49 -16.49 4.99
N SER A 252 2.61 -16.80 5.64
CA SER A 252 3.12 -16.05 6.78
C SER A 252 4.53 -15.58 6.51
N TYR A 253 4.79 -14.29 6.70
CA TYR A 253 6.12 -13.72 6.48
C TYR A 253 6.41 -12.54 7.41
N GLU A 254 7.69 -12.35 7.65
CA GLU A 254 8.26 -11.17 8.30
C GLU A 254 9.25 -10.51 7.34
N SER A 255 9.26 -9.20 7.29
CA SER A 255 10.23 -8.45 6.48
C SER A 255 10.69 -7.18 7.17
N GLY A 256 11.97 -6.88 7.04
CA GLY A 256 12.59 -5.63 7.46
C GLY A 256 13.28 -4.97 6.26
N TYR A 257 13.03 -3.69 6.06
CA TYR A 257 13.61 -2.92 4.96
C TYR A 257 14.29 -1.66 5.48
N LEU A 258 15.62 -1.64 5.43
CA LEU A 258 16.44 -0.50 5.82
C LEU A 258 16.91 0.25 4.58
N THR A 259 16.58 1.53 4.50
CA THR A 259 17.12 2.42 3.46
C THR A 259 17.89 3.55 4.11
N GLN A 260 19.10 3.78 3.64
CA GLN A 260 19.96 4.91 4.06
C GLN A 260 20.36 5.68 2.79
N SER A 261 20.32 6.99 2.86
CA SER A 261 20.76 7.85 1.78
C SER A 261 21.51 9.06 2.31
N VAL A 262 22.57 9.42 1.60
CA VAL A 262 23.43 10.54 1.94
C VAL A 262 23.80 11.31 0.69
N GLY A 263 23.83 12.61 0.78
CA GLY A 263 24.23 13.40 -0.37
C GLY A 263 24.20 14.91 -0.17
N PRO A 264 24.83 15.64 -1.11
CA PRO A 264 24.79 17.09 -1.16
C PRO A 264 23.52 17.61 -1.81
N GLY A 265 23.15 18.81 -1.44
CA GLY A 265 22.13 19.61 -2.06
C GLY A 265 22.64 21.01 -2.37
N PHE A 266 22.09 21.60 -3.40
CA PHE A 266 22.33 22.98 -3.79
C PHE A 266 21.00 23.68 -4.02
N ARG A 267 20.88 24.91 -3.53
CA ARG A 267 19.72 25.76 -3.75
C ARG A 267 20.20 27.17 -4.12
N PHE A 268 19.67 27.67 -5.22
CA PHE A 268 19.77 29.07 -5.63
C PHE A 268 18.37 29.66 -5.62
N SER A 269 18.23 30.89 -5.05
CA SER A 269 16.93 31.59 -5.06
C SER A 269 17.18 33.09 -5.10
N LYS A 270 16.84 33.71 -6.23
CA LYS A 270 16.92 35.15 -6.43
C LYS A 270 15.62 35.64 -7.07
N GLU A 271 14.90 36.51 -6.36
CA GLU A 271 13.61 37.05 -6.80
C GLU A 271 12.60 35.91 -7.06
N ARG A 272 12.16 35.77 -8.33
CA ARG A 272 11.25 34.72 -8.79
C ARG A 272 11.97 33.50 -9.37
N ASN A 273 13.31 33.55 -9.46
CA ASN A 273 14.11 32.46 -10.00
C ASN A 273 14.59 31.55 -8.89
N THR A 274 14.36 30.26 -9.05
CA THR A 274 14.75 29.24 -8.08
C THR A 274 15.36 28.05 -8.82
N PHE A 275 16.46 27.53 -8.29
CA PHE A 275 17.04 26.27 -8.71
C PHE A 275 17.40 25.45 -7.50
N ILE A 276 16.99 24.19 -7.49
CA ILE A 276 17.29 23.21 -6.44
C ILE A 276 17.83 21.96 -7.12
N ALA A 277 18.93 21.43 -6.61
CA ALA A 277 19.49 20.17 -7.05
C ALA A 277 19.97 19.37 -5.83
N ASN A 278 19.59 18.11 -5.74
CA ASN A 278 20.04 17.17 -4.72
C ASN A 278 20.47 15.88 -5.42
N VAL A 279 21.54 15.28 -4.95
CA VAL A 279 22.02 13.99 -5.42
C VAL A 279 22.32 13.14 -4.19
N TYR A 280 21.85 11.89 -4.19
CA TYR A 280 22.00 10.99 -3.05
C TYR A 280 22.57 9.65 -3.49
N TYR A 281 23.55 9.17 -2.75
CA TYR A 281 23.88 7.76 -2.74
C TYR A 281 22.95 7.05 -1.77
N GLN A 282 22.26 6.03 -2.23
CA GLN A 282 21.27 5.28 -1.47
C GLN A 282 21.69 3.82 -1.38
N ARG A 283 21.68 3.29 -0.17
CA ARG A 283 21.80 1.85 0.11
C ARG A 283 20.50 1.37 0.73
N SER A 284 19.95 0.31 0.17
CA SER A 284 18.75 -0.36 0.65
C SER A 284 19.05 -1.82 0.94
N ALA A 285 18.60 -2.31 2.09
CA ALA A 285 18.77 -3.70 2.51
C ALA A 285 17.41 -4.27 2.92
N LEU A 286 17.04 -5.37 2.30
CA LEU A 286 15.88 -6.18 2.65
C LEU A 286 16.38 -7.42 3.42
N ASP A 287 15.77 -7.68 4.56
CA ASP A 287 15.88 -8.93 5.32
C ASP A 287 14.46 -9.45 5.52
N GLY A 288 14.15 -10.61 4.95
CA GLY A 288 12.83 -11.21 5.05
C GLY A 288 12.92 -12.70 5.33
N GLN A 289 11.89 -13.20 5.98
CA GLN A 289 11.75 -14.61 6.31
C GLN A 289 10.31 -15.04 6.02
N ILE A 290 10.18 -16.17 5.32
CA ILE A 290 8.90 -16.86 5.22
C ILE A 290 8.80 -17.79 6.43
N VAL A 291 7.77 -17.57 7.25
CA VAL A 291 7.55 -18.33 8.49
C VAL A 291 6.77 -19.60 8.15
N ARG A 292 7.47 -20.62 7.64
CA ARG A 292 6.97 -21.99 7.38
C ARG A 292 8.02 -23.01 7.79
N ASP A 293 7.66 -24.29 7.75
CA ASP A 293 8.53 -25.41 8.10
C ASP A 293 9.87 -25.41 7.31
N ASP A 294 9.87 -24.82 6.09
CA ASP A 294 11.05 -24.59 5.26
C ASP A 294 11.35 -23.08 5.20
N ALA A 295 11.60 -22.45 6.34
CA ALA A 295 11.82 -21.02 6.46
C ALA A 295 12.89 -20.50 5.48
N GLU A 296 12.47 -19.96 4.36
CA GLU A 296 13.36 -19.33 3.39
C GLU A 296 13.71 -17.92 3.86
N LYS A 297 15.01 -17.66 4.01
CA LYS A 297 15.53 -16.31 4.33
C LYS A 297 15.90 -15.59 3.04
N ILE A 298 15.28 -14.46 2.84
CA ILE A 298 15.52 -13.60 1.68
C ILE A 298 16.33 -12.39 2.14
N LYS A 299 17.55 -12.24 1.61
CA LYS A 299 18.42 -11.10 1.92
C LYS A 299 18.91 -10.46 0.63
N HIS A 300 18.57 -9.20 0.45
CA HIS A 300 19.01 -8.43 -0.70
C HIS A 300 19.54 -7.07 -0.26
N ALA A 301 20.58 -6.60 -0.92
CA ALA A 301 21.10 -5.26 -0.74
C ALA A 301 21.32 -4.59 -2.10
N TYR A 302 20.90 -3.35 -2.20
CA TYR A 302 20.94 -2.57 -3.43
C TYR A 302 21.60 -1.21 -3.18
N ASN A 303 22.38 -0.76 -4.15
CA ASN A 303 23.02 0.55 -4.12
C ASN A 303 22.59 1.32 -5.37
N ASN A 304 22.12 2.56 -5.16
CA ASN A 304 21.59 3.40 -6.22
C ASN A 304 22.05 4.84 -6.04
N VAL A 305 22.05 5.60 -7.11
CA VAL A 305 22.19 7.05 -7.06
C VAL A 305 20.87 7.67 -7.45
N THR A 306 20.26 8.41 -6.54
CA THR A 306 18.99 9.10 -6.80
C THR A 306 19.24 10.61 -6.84
N TYR A 307 18.43 11.32 -7.63
CA TYR A 307 18.55 12.76 -7.76
C TYR A 307 17.18 13.44 -7.85
N PHE A 308 17.19 14.71 -7.48
CA PHE A 308 16.05 15.59 -7.59
C PHE A 308 16.54 16.96 -8.03
N MET A 309 15.97 17.48 -9.12
CA MET A 309 16.27 18.82 -9.60
C MET A 309 14.95 19.54 -9.92
N MET A 310 14.88 20.78 -9.51
CA MET A 310 13.76 21.67 -9.83
C MET A 310 14.33 23.04 -10.16
N GLY A 311 13.93 23.58 -11.31
CA GLY A 311 14.30 24.91 -11.76
C GLY A 311 13.07 25.71 -12.17
N GLN A 312 13.04 26.98 -11.79
CA GLN A 312 12.11 27.96 -12.33
C GLN A 312 12.90 29.20 -12.70
N LEU A 313 12.86 29.55 -13.99
CA LEU A 313 13.45 30.71 -14.55
C LEU A 313 12.35 31.60 -15.15
N ASN A 314 12.17 32.77 -14.60
CA ASN A 314 11.27 33.78 -15.16
C ASN A 314 12.09 34.70 -16.06
N ILE A 315 11.93 34.59 -17.38
CA ILE A 315 12.66 35.32 -18.38
C ILE A 315 12.15 36.77 -18.44
N ASN A 316 10.83 36.90 -18.40
CA ASN A 316 10.15 38.19 -18.34
C ASN A 316 8.81 38.03 -17.61
N ARG A 317 7.88 39.00 -17.71
CA ARG A 317 6.57 38.95 -17.06
C ARG A 317 5.62 37.91 -17.65
N GLU A 318 5.84 37.52 -18.90
CA GLU A 318 4.94 36.65 -19.67
C GLU A 318 5.52 35.26 -19.89
N ASN A 319 6.85 35.12 -19.84
CA ASN A 319 7.55 33.88 -20.17
C ASN A 319 8.30 33.33 -18.96
N SER A 320 8.05 32.08 -18.66
CA SER A 320 8.76 31.34 -17.62
C SER A 320 9.09 29.91 -18.07
N LEU A 321 10.27 29.44 -17.70
CA LEU A 321 10.71 28.08 -17.93
C LEU A 321 10.72 27.34 -16.58
N ARG A 322 10.09 26.19 -16.52
CA ARG A 322 10.13 25.30 -15.36
C ARG A 322 10.72 23.96 -15.77
N LEU A 323 11.69 23.52 -15.00
CA LEU A 323 12.34 22.23 -15.14
C LEU A 323 12.06 21.42 -13.88
N PHE A 324 11.67 20.18 -14.06
CA PHE A 324 11.55 19.20 -12.98
C PHE A 324 12.18 17.89 -13.43
N VAL A 325 13.14 17.38 -12.66
CA VAL A 325 13.79 16.10 -12.93
C VAL A 325 13.90 15.36 -11.60
N SER A 326 13.47 14.13 -11.57
CA SER A 326 13.60 13.30 -10.37
C SER A 326 13.87 11.84 -10.72
N SER A 327 14.51 11.15 -9.82
CA SER A 327 14.62 9.72 -9.85
C SER A 327 14.27 9.12 -8.49
N TYR A 328 13.70 7.94 -8.51
CA TYR A 328 13.43 7.16 -7.30
C TYR A 328 13.56 5.66 -7.61
N THR A 329 13.74 4.91 -6.55
CA THR A 329 13.77 3.45 -6.62
C THR A 329 12.61 2.89 -5.82
N ASP A 330 11.94 1.91 -6.39
CA ASP A 330 10.91 1.14 -5.71
C ASP A 330 11.38 -0.31 -5.60
N SER A 331 11.41 -0.80 -4.39
CA SER A 331 11.94 -2.12 -4.10
C SER A 331 10.84 -3.16 -4.18
N PRO A 332 11.16 -4.38 -4.70
CA PRO A 332 10.19 -5.46 -4.71
C PRO A 332 9.71 -5.77 -3.30
N SER A 333 8.44 -6.10 -3.18
CA SER A 333 7.86 -6.58 -1.93
C SER A 333 8.36 -7.99 -1.61
N ILE A 334 8.20 -8.44 -0.37
CA ILE A 334 8.54 -9.81 -0.02
C ILE A 334 7.70 -10.83 -0.80
N THR A 335 6.45 -10.49 -1.10
CA THR A 335 5.55 -11.32 -1.90
C THR A 335 6.01 -11.45 -3.36
N ASP A 336 6.62 -10.41 -3.92
CA ASP A 336 7.18 -10.46 -5.27
C ASP A 336 8.46 -11.31 -5.33
N LEU A 337 9.15 -11.46 -4.20
CA LEU A 337 10.40 -12.22 -4.09
C LEU A 337 10.19 -13.68 -3.64
N GLN A 338 8.98 -14.04 -3.23
CA GLN A 338 8.69 -15.41 -2.78
C GLN A 338 8.71 -16.41 -3.93
N SER A 339 9.40 -17.54 -3.74
CA SER A 339 9.38 -18.67 -4.66
C SER A 339 8.15 -19.58 -4.51
N VAL A 340 7.12 -19.13 -3.80
CA VAL A 340 5.89 -19.89 -3.53
C VAL A 340 4.78 -19.44 -4.47
N TYR A 341 4.04 -20.41 -5.01
CA TYR A 341 2.85 -20.14 -5.81
C TYR A 341 1.69 -19.64 -4.94
N ASP A 342 1.10 -18.53 -5.31
CA ASP A 342 -0.19 -18.11 -4.77
C ASP A 342 -1.30 -18.71 -5.63
N VAL A 343 -1.97 -19.71 -5.07
CA VAL A 343 -3.08 -20.45 -5.69
C VAL A 343 -4.44 -20.06 -5.07
N SER A 344 -4.49 -18.95 -4.36
CA SER A 344 -5.72 -18.47 -3.71
C SER A 344 -6.82 -18.11 -4.71
N ASP A 345 -6.45 -17.76 -5.93
CA ASP A 345 -7.33 -17.69 -7.11
C ASP A 345 -6.92 -18.77 -8.11
N ALA A 346 -7.77 -19.79 -8.25
CA ALA A 346 -7.49 -20.90 -9.16
C ALA A 346 -7.39 -20.49 -10.64
N GLN A 347 -7.94 -19.33 -10.99
CA GLN A 347 -7.87 -18.79 -12.35
C GLN A 347 -6.66 -17.85 -12.57
N ASN A 348 -6.03 -17.38 -11.49
CA ASN A 348 -4.90 -16.49 -11.53
C ASN A 348 -3.81 -16.95 -10.55
N ILE A 349 -3.07 -17.95 -10.96
CA ILE A 349 -1.91 -18.43 -10.17
C ILE A 349 -0.76 -17.45 -10.36
N SER A 350 -0.23 -16.91 -9.26
CA SER A 350 0.93 -16.03 -9.27
C SER A 350 2.11 -16.65 -8.55
N HIS A 351 3.31 -16.27 -8.99
CA HIS A 351 4.57 -16.75 -8.45
C HIS A 351 5.57 -15.60 -8.42
N GLY A 352 6.23 -15.41 -7.29
CA GLY A 352 7.25 -14.38 -7.15
C GLY A 352 8.58 -14.81 -7.79
N ASN A 353 9.46 -13.84 -8.02
CA ASN A 353 10.80 -14.07 -8.55
C ASN A 353 11.86 -13.56 -7.54
N PRO A 354 12.61 -14.43 -6.88
CA PRO A 354 13.61 -14.03 -5.88
C PRO A 354 14.78 -13.21 -6.45
N ASN A 355 14.95 -13.15 -7.78
CA ASN A 355 16.00 -12.38 -8.44
C ASN A 355 15.57 -10.96 -8.87
N LEU A 356 14.38 -10.51 -8.48
CA LEU A 356 13.93 -9.16 -8.80
C LEU A 356 14.85 -8.09 -8.21
N LYS A 357 15.09 -7.07 -9.00
CA LYS A 357 15.82 -5.86 -8.59
C LYS A 357 14.82 -4.72 -8.40
N PRO A 358 15.18 -3.69 -7.61
CA PRO A 358 14.37 -2.50 -7.52
C PRO A 358 14.13 -1.87 -8.89
N THR A 359 12.92 -1.41 -9.11
CA THR A 359 12.60 -0.57 -10.24
C THR A 359 13.27 0.78 -10.05
N TYR A 360 13.91 1.29 -11.08
CA TYR A 360 14.54 2.61 -11.08
C TYR A 360 13.78 3.50 -12.07
N SER A 361 13.11 4.50 -11.54
CA SER A 361 12.26 5.40 -12.33
C SER A 361 12.89 6.77 -12.48
N HIS A 362 12.79 7.34 -13.67
CA HIS A 362 13.22 8.68 -14.01
C HIS A 362 12.03 9.46 -14.56
N LEU A 363 11.83 10.66 -14.04
CA LEU A 363 10.83 11.59 -14.52
C LEU A 363 11.50 12.90 -14.90
N SER A 364 11.20 13.38 -16.08
CA SER A 364 11.62 14.70 -16.55
C SER A 364 10.43 15.44 -17.13
N LEU A 365 10.22 16.68 -16.69
CA LEU A 365 9.17 17.57 -17.17
C LEU A 365 9.74 18.95 -17.44
N ILE A 366 9.47 19.49 -18.62
CA ILE A 366 9.79 20.86 -18.99
C ILE A 366 8.47 21.54 -19.33
N HIS A 367 8.25 22.71 -18.75
CA HIS A 367 7.10 23.57 -19.02
C HIS A 367 7.61 24.98 -19.38
N ILE A 368 7.10 25.52 -20.47
CA ILE A 368 7.46 26.82 -21.03
C ILE A 368 6.26 27.74 -20.96
#